data_edb78862eb3f85d80a9468ea9251abff
#
_entry.id   edb78862eb3f85d80a9468ea9251abff
#
_cell.length_a   1.000
_cell.length_b   1.000
_cell.length_c   1.000
_cell.angle_alpha   90.00
_cell.angle_beta   90.00
_cell.angle_gamma   90.00
#
_symmetry.space_group_name_H-M   'P 1'
#
loop_
_entity.id
_entity.type
_entity.pdbx_description
1 polymer ?
#
loop_
_entity_poly.entity_id
_entity_poly.type
_entity_poly.pdbx_seq_one_letter_code
_entity_poly.pdbx_strand_id
1 'polypeptide(L)'
;MRFITIDITKCVVCHNCEYACSFQQTGDFKKADSNICVAYYDDIKICLPQTCMHCEDAWCMEICPAAAISKNETTGAIEIDSDRCVGCKMCILACPFGNIHFDKSNLVSRKCNLCKGEPQCVSACISGALQYVTAGDSCQNNREIFQRFIDAIPII
;
A
#
# COMPACT_ATOMS: atom_id res chain seq x y z
N MET A 1 -1.39 10.35 13.00
CA MET A 1 -1.03 9.70 11.72
C MET A 1 -2.16 8.80 11.31
N ARG A 2 -2.53 8.80 10.03
CA ARG A 2 -3.56 7.90 9.46
C ARG A 2 -2.91 6.97 8.46
N PHE A 3 -3.41 5.75 8.32
CA PHE A 3 -2.89 4.74 7.39
C PHE A 3 -3.99 3.76 6.96
N ILE A 4 -3.70 2.96 5.96
CA ILE A 4 -4.62 1.96 5.44
C ILE A 4 -4.42 0.66 6.22
N THR A 5 -5.47 0.18 6.91
CA THR A 5 -5.52 -1.16 7.47
C THR A 5 -6.17 -2.12 6.49
N ILE A 6 -5.80 -3.39 6.57
CA ILE A 6 -6.24 -4.43 5.65
C ILE A 6 -6.81 -5.60 6.44
N ASP A 7 -8.10 -5.85 6.28
CA ASP A 7 -8.77 -7.05 6.81
C ASP A 7 -8.81 -8.11 5.69
N ILE A 8 -7.84 -9.02 5.72
CA ILE A 8 -7.70 -10.06 4.70
C ILE A 8 -8.88 -11.03 4.67
N THR A 9 -9.62 -11.17 5.79
CA THR A 9 -10.78 -12.06 5.87
C THR A 9 -11.99 -11.54 5.09
N LYS A 10 -12.02 -10.25 4.79
CA LYS A 10 -13.08 -9.59 4.02
C LYS A 10 -12.75 -9.42 2.53
N CYS A 11 -11.49 -9.64 2.14
CA CYS A 11 -11.11 -9.43 0.75
C CYS A 11 -11.72 -10.49 -0.17
N VAL A 12 -12.43 -10.04 -1.21
CA VAL A 12 -13.13 -10.90 -2.18
C VAL A 12 -12.43 -10.92 -3.56
N VAL A 13 -11.19 -10.47 -3.64
CA VAL A 13 -10.35 -10.44 -4.87
C VAL A 13 -11.02 -9.71 -6.05
N CYS A 14 -11.83 -8.69 -5.78
CA CYS A 14 -12.53 -7.95 -6.85
C CYS A 14 -11.61 -7.01 -7.65
N HIS A 15 -10.41 -6.72 -7.15
CA HIS A 15 -9.40 -5.83 -7.74
C HIS A 15 -9.83 -4.35 -7.91
N ASN A 16 -10.99 -3.93 -7.43
CA ASN A 16 -11.44 -2.55 -7.53
C ASN A 16 -10.44 -1.54 -6.94
N CYS A 17 -9.77 -1.93 -5.84
CA CYS A 17 -8.73 -1.10 -5.22
C CYS A 17 -7.52 -0.87 -6.13
N GLU A 18 -7.11 -1.88 -6.93
CA GLU A 18 -6.02 -1.75 -7.89
C GLU A 18 -6.42 -0.84 -9.06
N TYR A 19 -7.62 -1.00 -9.59
CA TYR A 19 -8.12 -0.14 -10.68
C TYR A 19 -8.31 1.31 -10.23
N ALA A 20 -8.88 1.54 -9.04
CA ALA A 20 -9.04 2.89 -8.49
C ALA A 20 -7.68 3.55 -8.22
N CYS A 21 -6.72 2.79 -7.70
CA CYS A 21 -5.36 3.28 -7.47
C CYS A 21 -4.65 3.63 -8.77
N SER A 22 -4.71 2.74 -9.78
CA SER A 22 -4.13 2.97 -11.10
C SER A 22 -4.72 4.22 -11.75
N PHE A 23 -6.04 4.33 -11.79
CA PHE A 23 -6.71 5.49 -12.36
C PHE A 23 -6.29 6.80 -11.68
N GLN A 24 -6.19 6.80 -10.35
CA GLN A 24 -5.75 7.98 -9.57
C GLN A 24 -4.29 8.37 -9.87
N GLN A 25 -3.43 7.40 -10.18
CA GLN A 25 -2.00 7.66 -10.45
C GLN A 25 -1.72 8.04 -11.91
N THR A 26 -2.42 7.44 -12.86
CA THR A 26 -2.07 7.51 -14.29
C THR A 26 -3.23 7.94 -15.20
N GLY A 27 -4.47 7.99 -14.69
CA GLY A 27 -5.68 8.20 -15.50
C GLY A 27 -6.14 6.96 -16.28
N ASP A 28 -5.42 5.83 -16.14
CA ASP A 28 -5.70 4.57 -16.83
C ASP A 28 -6.09 3.46 -15.85
N PHE A 29 -6.94 2.53 -16.28
CA PHE A 29 -7.34 1.35 -15.50
C PHE A 29 -6.42 0.15 -15.77
N LYS A 30 -5.12 0.27 -15.43
CA LYS A 30 -4.13 -0.80 -15.61
C LYS A 30 -3.59 -1.25 -14.25
N LYS A 31 -3.91 -2.48 -13.81
CA LYS A 31 -3.44 -3.01 -12.51
C LYS A 31 -1.93 -2.91 -12.32
N ALA A 32 -1.15 -3.05 -13.40
CA ALA A 32 0.31 -2.90 -13.35
C ALA A 32 0.78 -1.52 -12.88
N ASP A 33 -0.07 -0.49 -12.99
CA ASP A 33 0.22 0.88 -12.59
C ASP A 33 -0.28 1.22 -11.18
N SER A 34 -0.87 0.25 -10.50
CA SER A 34 -1.35 0.39 -9.13
C SER A 34 -0.21 0.38 -8.10
N ASN A 35 -0.36 1.13 -7.02
CA ASN A 35 0.52 1.10 -5.85
C ASN A 35 -0.05 0.24 -4.70
N ILE A 36 -1.17 -0.44 -4.95
CA ILE A 36 -1.71 -1.53 -4.13
C ILE A 36 -1.79 -2.76 -5.02
N CYS A 37 -1.45 -3.92 -4.49
CA CYS A 37 -1.48 -5.19 -5.20
C CYS A 37 -2.32 -6.19 -4.40
N VAL A 38 -3.15 -6.97 -5.08
CA VAL A 38 -3.93 -8.05 -4.46
C VAL A 38 -3.38 -9.38 -4.95
N ALA A 39 -2.63 -10.06 -4.08
CA ALA A 39 -2.16 -11.41 -4.32
C ALA A 39 -3.23 -12.43 -3.86
N TYR A 40 -3.42 -13.47 -4.64
CA TYR A 40 -4.26 -14.61 -4.28
C TYR A 40 -3.41 -15.88 -4.25
N TYR A 41 -3.46 -16.57 -3.13
CA TYR A 41 -2.76 -17.83 -2.90
C TYR A 41 -3.78 -18.97 -2.95
N ASP A 42 -3.84 -19.65 -4.09
CA ASP A 42 -4.86 -20.69 -4.34
C ASP A 42 -4.74 -21.89 -3.41
N ASP A 43 -3.52 -22.27 -3.05
CA ASP A 43 -3.24 -23.42 -2.18
C ASP A 43 -3.87 -23.28 -0.79
N ILE A 44 -3.85 -22.07 -0.23
CA ILE A 44 -4.36 -21.75 1.11
C ILE A 44 -5.60 -20.87 1.08
N LYS A 45 -6.13 -20.55 -0.11
CA LYS A 45 -7.33 -19.72 -0.32
C LYS A 45 -7.29 -18.36 0.39
N ILE A 46 -6.10 -17.76 0.45
CA ILE A 46 -5.88 -16.45 1.10
C ILE A 46 -5.71 -15.36 0.04
N CYS A 47 -6.42 -14.26 0.26
CA CYS A 47 -6.29 -13.01 -0.50
C CYS A 47 -5.47 -12.02 0.32
N LEU A 48 -4.38 -11.51 -0.24
CA LEU A 48 -3.49 -10.59 0.46
C LEU A 48 -3.37 -9.27 -0.33
N PRO A 49 -4.20 -8.27 -0.03
CA PRO A 49 -3.94 -6.92 -0.47
C PRO A 49 -2.68 -6.38 0.20
N GLN A 50 -1.81 -5.75 -0.56
CA GLN A 50 -0.56 -5.16 -0.08
C GLN A 50 -0.42 -3.74 -0.59
N THR A 51 -0.04 -2.83 0.29
CA THR A 51 0.28 -1.44 -0.04
C THR A 51 1.35 -0.91 0.90
N CYS A 52 1.85 0.31 0.66
CA CYS A 52 2.86 0.90 1.51
C CYS A 52 2.37 1.07 2.96
N MET A 53 3.22 0.66 3.91
CA MET A 53 2.94 0.74 5.35
C MET A 53 3.22 2.14 5.93
N HIS A 54 3.83 3.05 5.16
CA HIS A 54 4.26 4.38 5.64
C HIS A 54 5.00 4.31 6.97
N CYS A 55 6.04 3.46 7.01
CA CYS A 55 6.82 3.14 8.21
C CYS A 55 7.29 4.40 8.94
N GLU A 56 7.34 4.34 10.27
CA GLU A 56 7.90 5.41 11.08
C GLU A 56 9.40 5.56 10.80
N ASP A 57 10.13 4.43 10.82
CA ASP A 57 11.51 4.32 10.37
C ASP A 57 11.53 3.89 8.91
N ALA A 58 11.48 4.84 8.00
CA ALA A 58 11.34 4.59 6.58
C ALA A 58 12.69 4.36 5.89
N TRP A 59 13.18 3.11 5.88
CA TRP A 59 14.47 2.73 5.25
C TRP A 59 14.58 3.17 3.79
N CYS A 60 13.46 3.23 3.06
CA CYS A 60 13.45 3.76 1.71
C CYS A 60 13.79 5.25 1.63
N MET A 61 13.46 6.01 2.67
CA MET A 61 13.81 7.43 2.78
C MET A 61 15.29 7.60 3.13
N GLU A 62 15.77 6.83 4.13
CA GLU A 62 17.16 6.89 4.60
C GLU A 62 18.17 6.52 3.51
N ILE A 63 17.85 5.53 2.67
CA ILE A 63 18.76 5.04 1.63
C ILE A 63 18.76 5.93 0.38
N CYS A 64 17.86 6.91 0.25
CA CYS A 64 17.70 7.67 -0.99
C CYS A 64 18.84 8.67 -1.22
N PRO A 65 19.76 8.44 -2.19
CA PRO A 65 20.91 9.32 -2.39
C PRO A 65 20.53 10.72 -2.92
N ALA A 66 19.36 10.80 -3.59
CA ALA A 66 18.83 12.06 -4.13
C ALA A 66 17.94 12.80 -3.12
N ALA A 67 17.74 12.27 -1.91
CA ALA A 67 16.79 12.76 -0.93
C ALA A 67 15.40 13.06 -1.55
N ALA A 68 14.98 12.22 -2.51
CA ALA A 68 13.71 12.34 -3.23
C ALA A 68 12.53 11.77 -2.45
N ILE A 69 12.77 11.14 -1.29
CA ILE A 69 11.72 10.53 -0.47
C ILE A 69 11.61 11.31 0.83
N SER A 70 10.41 11.76 1.13
CA SER A 70 10.14 12.57 2.33
C SER A 70 8.80 12.20 2.95
N LYS A 71 8.61 12.59 4.21
CA LYS A 71 7.34 12.44 4.94
C LYS A 71 6.51 13.71 4.73
N ASN A 72 5.28 13.53 4.31
CA ASN A 72 4.29 14.59 4.23
C ASN A 72 3.74 14.88 5.63
N GLU A 73 3.94 16.08 6.14
CA GLU A 73 3.55 16.48 7.49
C GLU A 73 2.02 16.49 7.72
N THR A 74 1.25 16.71 6.66
CA THR A 74 -0.21 16.78 6.75
C THR A 74 -0.86 15.38 6.78
N THR A 75 -0.40 14.49 5.89
CA THR A 75 -1.00 13.16 5.72
C THR A 75 -0.25 12.08 6.49
N GLY A 76 1.01 12.31 6.83
CA GLY A 76 1.94 11.31 7.34
C GLY A 76 2.44 10.33 6.29
N ALA A 77 2.08 10.51 5.02
CA ALA A 77 2.54 9.67 3.94
C ALA A 77 4.03 9.83 3.68
N ILE A 78 4.73 8.72 3.45
CA ILE A 78 6.08 8.75 2.88
C ILE A 78 5.91 8.80 1.37
N GLU A 79 6.35 9.86 0.73
CA GLU A 79 6.11 10.15 -0.69
C GLU A 79 7.43 10.23 -1.46
N ILE A 80 7.39 9.93 -2.76
CA ILE A 80 8.52 10.09 -3.67
C ILE A 80 8.26 11.30 -4.55
N ASP A 81 9.19 12.25 -4.53
CA ASP A 81 9.24 13.36 -5.46
C ASP A 81 9.83 12.85 -6.79
N SER A 82 8.99 12.80 -7.83
CA SER A 82 9.37 12.34 -9.16
C SER A 82 10.43 13.23 -9.82
N ASP A 83 10.43 14.53 -9.54
CA ASP A 83 11.35 15.48 -10.15
C ASP A 83 12.76 15.36 -9.58
N ARG A 84 12.87 14.88 -8.34
CA ARG A 84 14.15 14.61 -7.68
C ARG A 84 14.62 13.17 -7.84
N CYS A 85 13.73 12.25 -8.21
CA CYS A 85 14.03 10.83 -8.30
C CYS A 85 14.94 10.55 -9.51
N VAL A 86 16.13 10.00 -9.26
CA VAL A 86 17.11 9.63 -10.30
C VAL A 86 16.96 8.18 -10.79
N GLY A 87 15.92 7.46 -10.34
CA GLY A 87 15.64 6.09 -10.79
C GLY A 87 16.66 5.02 -10.36
N CYS A 88 17.46 5.27 -9.33
CA CYS A 88 18.53 4.36 -8.89
C CYS A 88 18.04 3.04 -8.27
N LYS A 89 16.76 2.91 -7.95
CA LYS A 89 16.08 1.72 -7.39
C LYS A 89 16.54 1.28 -6.00
N MET A 90 17.39 2.03 -5.31
CA MET A 90 17.86 1.68 -3.97
C MET A 90 16.72 1.54 -2.97
N CYS A 91 15.69 2.38 -3.05
CA CYS A 91 14.50 2.33 -2.23
C CYS A 91 13.68 1.04 -2.42
N ILE A 92 13.66 0.47 -3.64
CA ILE A 92 12.99 -0.79 -3.94
C ILE A 92 13.68 -1.94 -3.20
N LEU A 93 15.02 -1.97 -3.25
CA LEU A 93 15.83 -2.99 -2.57
C LEU A 93 15.75 -2.87 -1.03
N ALA A 94 15.62 -1.64 -0.52
CA ALA A 94 15.55 -1.38 0.91
C ALA A 94 14.16 -1.63 1.52
N CYS A 95 13.10 -1.75 0.70
CA CYS A 95 11.75 -1.98 1.21
C CYS A 95 11.54 -3.45 1.61
N PRO A 96 11.39 -3.80 2.90
CA PRO A 96 11.23 -5.18 3.32
C PRO A 96 9.89 -5.79 2.89
N PHE A 97 8.92 -4.93 2.50
CA PHE A 97 7.58 -5.34 2.09
C PHE A 97 7.38 -5.36 0.57
N GLY A 98 8.38 -4.93 -0.21
CA GLY A 98 8.28 -4.87 -1.67
C GLY A 98 7.26 -3.87 -2.22
N ASN A 99 6.84 -2.87 -1.43
CA ASN A 99 5.75 -1.94 -1.78
C ASN A 99 6.23 -0.68 -2.52
N ILE A 100 7.35 -0.76 -3.23
CA ILE A 100 7.86 0.30 -4.10
C ILE A 100 8.04 -0.28 -5.50
N HIS A 101 7.44 0.37 -6.47
CA HIS A 101 7.45 -0.05 -7.86
C HIS A 101 8.32 0.86 -8.71
N PHE A 102 8.79 0.37 -9.85
CA PHE A 102 9.54 1.17 -10.81
C PHE A 102 8.66 1.48 -12.03
N ASP A 103 8.45 2.75 -12.26
CA ASP A 103 7.80 3.22 -13.47
C ASP A 103 8.82 3.26 -14.61
N LYS A 104 8.65 2.35 -15.56
CA LYS A 104 9.56 2.23 -16.72
C LYS A 104 9.36 3.35 -17.73
N SER A 105 8.19 3.99 -17.75
CA SER A 105 7.87 5.05 -18.70
C SER A 105 8.54 6.36 -18.30
N ASN A 106 8.51 6.67 -17.01
CA ASN A 106 9.08 7.90 -16.46
C ASN A 106 10.47 7.68 -15.83
N LEU A 107 10.96 6.44 -15.76
CA LEU A 107 12.24 6.03 -15.17
C LEU A 107 12.41 6.44 -13.70
N VAL A 108 11.33 6.50 -12.94
CA VAL A 108 11.29 6.84 -11.51
C VAL A 108 10.68 5.74 -10.67
N SER A 109 11.00 5.73 -9.38
CA SER A 109 10.32 4.86 -8.42
C SER A 109 8.99 5.50 -8.01
N ARG A 110 7.97 4.66 -7.74
CA ARG A 110 6.65 5.09 -7.26
C ARG A 110 6.16 4.21 -6.13
N LYS A 111 5.31 4.74 -5.27
CA LYS A 111 4.70 4.05 -4.14
C LYS A 111 3.40 4.75 -3.74
N CYS A 112 2.63 4.13 -2.85
CA CYS A 112 1.45 4.76 -2.28
C CYS A 112 1.79 6.13 -1.64
N ASN A 113 0.97 7.13 -1.93
CA ASN A 113 1.03 8.49 -1.37
C ASN A 113 -0.24 8.86 -0.58
N LEU A 114 -1.06 7.85 -0.21
CA LEU A 114 -2.36 8.01 0.44
C LEU A 114 -3.34 8.92 -0.32
N CYS A 115 -3.10 9.14 -1.61
CA CYS A 115 -3.92 10.04 -2.47
C CYS A 115 -4.18 11.39 -1.79
N LYS A 116 -3.13 12.01 -1.20
CA LYS A 116 -3.20 13.28 -0.46
C LYS A 116 -4.18 13.27 0.73
N GLY A 117 -4.42 12.11 1.34
CA GLY A 117 -5.30 11.92 2.49
C GLY A 117 -6.70 11.38 2.16
N GLU A 118 -7.00 11.12 0.88
CA GLU A 118 -8.26 10.56 0.41
C GLU A 118 -8.03 9.27 -0.40
N PRO A 119 -7.66 8.16 0.23
CA PRO A 119 -7.23 6.95 -0.45
C PRO A 119 -8.36 6.32 -1.27
N GLN A 120 -8.28 6.44 -2.60
CA GLN A 120 -9.29 5.97 -3.55
C GLN A 120 -9.48 4.44 -3.51
N CYS A 121 -8.45 3.69 -3.18
CA CYS A 121 -8.54 2.23 -3.01
C CYS A 121 -9.46 1.85 -1.84
N VAL A 122 -9.52 2.66 -0.78
CA VAL A 122 -10.45 2.46 0.35
C VAL A 122 -11.88 2.76 -0.09
N SER A 123 -12.10 3.90 -0.76
CA SER A 123 -13.43 4.29 -1.26
C SER A 123 -14.00 3.29 -2.25
N ALA A 124 -13.16 2.64 -3.06
CA ALA A 124 -13.55 1.63 -4.04
C ALA A 124 -13.69 0.21 -3.45
N CYS A 125 -13.36 0.00 -2.18
CA CYS A 125 -13.38 -1.32 -1.55
C CYS A 125 -14.81 -1.71 -1.15
N ILE A 126 -15.48 -2.49 -1.99
CA ILE A 126 -16.89 -2.92 -1.80
C ILE A 126 -17.08 -3.85 -0.60
N SER A 127 -16.05 -4.62 -0.23
CA SER A 127 -16.12 -5.55 0.89
C SER A 127 -15.74 -4.93 2.24
N GLY A 128 -15.24 -3.67 2.24
CA GLY A 128 -14.73 -3.01 3.43
C GLY A 128 -13.46 -3.64 4.00
N ALA A 129 -12.73 -4.41 3.18
CA ALA A 129 -11.44 -5.00 3.57
C ALA A 129 -10.36 -3.95 3.80
N LEU A 130 -10.44 -2.80 3.12
CA LEU A 130 -9.53 -1.67 3.28
C LEU A 130 -10.22 -0.58 4.11
N GLN A 131 -9.52 -0.07 5.12
CA GLN A 131 -10.02 1.01 5.96
C GLN A 131 -8.91 2.06 6.16
N TYR A 132 -9.28 3.33 6.20
CA TYR A 132 -8.37 4.44 6.48
C TYR A 132 -8.57 4.93 7.90
N VAL A 133 -7.68 4.56 8.80
CA VAL A 133 -7.84 4.72 10.25
C VAL A 133 -6.72 5.56 10.88
N THR A 134 -6.97 6.07 12.09
CA THR A 134 -5.94 6.74 12.90
C THR A 134 -5.09 5.70 13.65
N ALA A 135 -3.87 6.07 14.02
CA ALA A 135 -2.95 5.16 14.71
C ALA A 135 -3.51 4.62 16.04
N GLY A 136 -4.33 5.41 16.76
CA GLY A 136 -4.97 4.97 18.00
C GLY A 136 -5.99 3.85 17.80
N ASP A 137 -6.79 3.94 16.73
CA ASP A 137 -7.86 2.97 16.44
C ASP A 137 -7.32 1.66 15.83
N SER A 138 -6.14 1.73 15.23
CA SER A 138 -5.58 0.61 14.46
C SER A 138 -5.09 -0.55 15.31
N CYS A 139 -4.56 -0.29 16.51
CA CYS A 139 -3.98 -1.35 17.34
C CYS A 139 -5.08 -2.34 17.78
N GLN A 140 -6.25 -1.84 18.14
CA GLN A 140 -7.39 -2.68 18.52
C GLN A 140 -7.98 -3.38 17.30
N ASN A 141 -8.15 -2.67 16.19
CA ASN A 141 -8.64 -3.22 14.94
C ASN A 141 -7.72 -4.33 14.39
N ASN A 142 -6.40 -4.15 14.43
CA ASN A 142 -5.45 -5.17 13.98
C ASN A 142 -5.47 -6.44 14.84
N ARG A 143 -5.69 -6.33 16.16
CA ARG A 143 -5.85 -7.51 17.03
C ARG A 143 -7.09 -8.31 16.67
N GLU A 144 -8.21 -7.64 16.42
CA GLU A 144 -9.47 -8.29 16.01
C GLU A 144 -9.35 -8.93 14.62
N ILE A 145 -8.68 -8.26 13.68
CA ILE A 145 -8.38 -8.80 12.35
C ILE A 145 -7.51 -10.05 12.46
N PHE A 146 -6.45 -9.99 13.27
CA PHE A 146 -5.55 -11.11 13.47
C PHE A 146 -6.25 -12.30 14.13
N GLN A 147 -7.10 -12.05 15.13
CA GLN A 147 -7.88 -13.12 15.77
C GLN A 147 -8.82 -13.81 14.77
N ARG A 148 -9.56 -13.01 13.97
CA ARG A 148 -10.42 -13.56 12.91
C ARG A 148 -9.64 -14.36 11.88
N PHE A 149 -8.43 -13.93 11.55
CA PHE A 149 -7.55 -14.67 10.64
C PHE A 149 -7.13 -16.02 11.23
N ILE A 150 -6.70 -16.06 12.49
CA ILE A 150 -6.38 -17.32 13.18
C ILE A 150 -7.58 -18.25 13.24
N ASP A 151 -8.77 -17.74 13.56
CA ASP A 151 -10.01 -18.51 13.66
C ASP A 151 -10.45 -19.08 12.30
N ALA A 152 -10.04 -18.43 11.20
CA ALA A 152 -10.36 -18.87 9.84
C ALA A 152 -9.37 -19.89 9.25
N ILE A 153 -8.20 -20.08 9.87
CA ILE A 153 -7.23 -21.10 9.44
C ILE A 153 -7.74 -22.47 9.88
N PRO A 154 -8.02 -23.41 8.94
CA PRO A 154 -8.34 -24.77 9.32
C PRO A 154 -7.14 -25.39 10.04
N ILE A 155 -7.29 -25.71 11.31
CA ILE A 155 -6.29 -26.48 12.05
C ILE A 155 -6.30 -27.88 11.43
N ILE A 156 -5.21 -28.20 10.72
CA ILE A 156 -4.96 -29.53 10.17
C ILE A 156 -4.52 -30.45 11.29
#